data_a5d8d797437848fc6fc34b95681ba244
#
_entry.id   a5d8d797437848fc6fc34b95681ba244
#
_cell.length_a   1.000
_cell.length_b   1.000
_cell.length_c   1.000
_cell.angle_alpha   90.00
_cell.angle_beta   90.00
_cell.angle_gamma   90.00
#
_symmetry.space_group_name_H-M   'P 1'
#
loop_
_entity.id
_entity.type
_entity.pdbx_description
1 polymer ?
#
loop_
_entity_poly.entity_id
_entity_poly.type
_entity_poly.pdbx_seq_one_letter_code
_entity_poly.pdbx_strand_id
1 'polypeptide(L)'
;MSRLSNARTELENYEKTRPADYVSQYQPKIKDVMGQLDGMKEFDYDPDADTAYQQYKSQYTRSAKLANQNAQANAAAQTGGYSSSYGTQAGQNAYTTTKHNLDNVLNSLQDQSRSEYTAKRTGLESRLSGLQNAEQQDYQNYQKDMANWMDGLQYRQNEYDKASSESSQRTSRWLNGILSAVQLAAQILPFFFV
;
A
#
# COMPACT_ATOMS: atom_id res chain seq x y z
N MET A 1 -24.59 -38.39 -38.42
CA MET A 1 -23.39 -37.53 -38.58
C MET A 1 -22.16 -38.43 -38.49
N SER A 2 -21.12 -38.18 -39.31
CA SER A 2 -19.90 -39.00 -39.27
C SER A 2 -19.09 -38.68 -37.98
N ARG A 3 -18.28 -39.65 -37.52
CA ARG A 3 -17.36 -39.47 -36.37
C ARG A 3 -16.46 -38.23 -36.56
N LEU A 4 -15.98 -38.00 -37.76
CA LEU A 4 -15.18 -36.85 -38.13
C LEU A 4 -15.95 -35.52 -37.96
N SER A 5 -17.22 -35.48 -38.42
CA SER A 5 -18.05 -34.27 -38.27
C SER A 5 -18.30 -33.93 -36.81
N ASN A 6 -18.52 -34.91 -35.95
CA ASN A 6 -18.71 -34.68 -34.50
C ASN A 6 -17.44 -34.20 -33.84
N ALA A 7 -16.28 -34.84 -34.10
CA ALA A 7 -15.00 -34.44 -33.54
C ALA A 7 -14.61 -32.99 -33.95
N ARG A 8 -14.91 -32.61 -35.21
CA ARG A 8 -14.70 -31.24 -35.68
C ARG A 8 -15.58 -30.25 -34.93
N THR A 9 -16.85 -30.53 -34.77
CA THR A 9 -17.78 -29.64 -34.07
C THR A 9 -17.40 -29.50 -32.60
N GLU A 10 -16.95 -30.56 -31.95
CA GLU A 10 -16.47 -30.53 -30.57
C GLU A 10 -15.21 -29.67 -30.43
N LEU A 11 -14.25 -29.79 -31.36
CA LEU A 11 -13.04 -28.97 -31.38
C LEU A 11 -13.38 -27.48 -31.57
N GLU A 12 -14.17 -27.13 -32.59
CA GLU A 12 -14.61 -25.77 -32.88
C GLU A 12 -15.38 -25.12 -31.73
N ASN A 13 -16.22 -25.91 -31.04
CA ASN A 13 -16.96 -25.42 -29.87
C ASN A 13 -16.05 -25.21 -28.67
N TYR A 14 -15.06 -26.07 -28.47
CA TYR A 14 -14.13 -25.96 -27.37
C TYR A 14 -13.16 -24.76 -27.56
N GLU A 15 -12.72 -24.47 -28.77
CA GLU A 15 -11.94 -23.29 -29.10
C GLU A 15 -12.63 -21.99 -28.65
N LYS A 16 -13.95 -21.91 -28.77
CA LYS A 16 -14.74 -20.75 -28.32
C LYS A 16 -14.78 -20.58 -26.81
N THR A 17 -14.42 -21.63 -26.05
CA THR A 17 -14.34 -21.59 -24.58
C THR A 17 -13.00 -21.09 -24.06
N ARG A 18 -12.14 -20.55 -24.94
CA ARG A 18 -10.86 -19.98 -24.53
C ARG A 18 -11.07 -18.94 -23.41
N PRO A 19 -10.34 -19.04 -22.30
CA PRO A 19 -10.33 -17.98 -21.29
C PRO A 19 -10.00 -16.64 -21.94
N ALA A 20 -10.68 -15.58 -21.51
CA ALA A 20 -10.34 -14.22 -21.93
C ALA A 20 -8.92 -13.87 -21.53
N ASP A 21 -8.29 -12.93 -22.24
CA ASP A 21 -6.95 -12.48 -21.89
C ASP A 21 -6.96 -11.87 -20.49
N TYR A 22 -5.87 -12.10 -19.74
CA TYR A 22 -5.76 -11.62 -18.38
C TYR A 22 -5.78 -10.09 -18.33
N VAL A 23 -6.67 -9.55 -17.52
CA VAL A 23 -6.72 -8.12 -17.20
C VAL A 23 -6.70 -7.99 -15.68
N SER A 24 -5.63 -7.44 -15.13
CA SER A 24 -5.49 -7.26 -13.70
C SER A 24 -6.51 -6.27 -13.14
N GLN A 25 -7.30 -6.71 -12.17
CA GLN A 25 -8.18 -5.85 -11.39
C GLN A 25 -7.43 -5.14 -10.22
N TYR A 26 -6.19 -5.53 -9.96
CA TYR A 26 -5.36 -5.03 -8.86
C TYR A 26 -4.39 -3.93 -9.31
N GLN A 27 -3.92 -3.92 -10.54
CA GLN A 27 -2.97 -2.94 -11.06
C GLN A 27 -3.36 -1.47 -10.82
N PRO A 28 -4.61 -1.05 -11.05
CA PRO A 28 -5.01 0.32 -10.74
C PRO A 28 -4.90 0.65 -9.26
N LYS A 29 -5.23 -0.30 -8.38
CA LYS A 29 -5.15 -0.15 -6.92
C LYS A 29 -3.70 -0.12 -6.42
N ILE A 30 -2.83 -0.95 -7.01
CA ILE A 30 -1.38 -0.96 -6.75
C ILE A 30 -0.79 0.40 -7.11
N LYS A 31 -1.08 0.91 -8.30
CA LYS A 31 -0.65 2.24 -8.74
C LYS A 31 -1.11 3.36 -7.80
N ASP A 32 -2.36 3.30 -7.35
CA ASP A 32 -2.90 4.27 -6.40
C ASP A 32 -2.13 4.27 -5.07
N VAL A 33 -1.89 3.08 -4.48
CA VAL A 33 -1.16 2.95 -3.22
C VAL A 33 0.31 3.37 -3.38
N MET A 34 0.95 3.01 -4.49
CA MET A 34 2.32 3.47 -4.80
C MET A 34 2.36 5.00 -4.92
N GLY A 35 1.41 5.61 -5.63
CA GLY A 35 1.31 7.07 -5.72
C GLY A 35 1.09 7.75 -4.36
N GLN A 36 0.35 7.12 -3.45
CA GLN A 36 0.20 7.62 -2.08
C GLN A 36 1.51 7.52 -1.28
N LEU A 37 2.27 6.42 -1.43
CA LEU A 37 3.57 6.25 -0.79
C LEU A 37 4.60 7.25 -1.33
N ASP A 38 4.68 7.40 -2.65
CA ASP A 38 5.60 8.34 -3.31
C ASP A 38 5.26 9.80 -2.99
N GLY A 39 3.97 10.10 -2.77
CA GLY A 39 3.49 11.41 -2.35
C GLY A 39 3.71 11.71 -0.86
N MET A 40 4.09 10.73 -0.05
CA MET A 40 4.42 10.96 1.36
C MET A 40 5.77 11.64 1.45
N LYS A 41 5.76 12.90 1.94
CA LYS A 41 7.00 13.60 2.31
C LYS A 41 7.69 12.88 3.46
N GLU A 42 8.99 13.13 3.61
CA GLU A 42 9.70 12.73 4.82
C GLU A 42 9.03 13.32 6.06
N PHE A 43 9.12 12.59 7.19
CA PHE A 43 8.55 13.07 8.44
C PHE A 43 9.30 14.33 8.88
N ASP A 44 8.56 15.42 8.97
CA ASP A 44 9.01 16.69 9.53
C ASP A 44 7.92 17.23 10.44
N TYR A 45 8.25 17.47 11.70
CA TYR A 45 7.32 18.01 12.68
C TYR A 45 7.58 19.50 12.86
N ASP A 46 6.62 20.32 12.47
CA ASP A 46 6.63 21.76 12.66
C ASP A 46 5.76 22.15 13.86
N PRO A 47 6.39 22.47 15.03
CA PRO A 47 5.64 22.88 16.21
C PRO A 47 4.84 24.19 16.01
N ASP A 48 5.30 25.06 15.13
CA ASP A 48 4.63 26.35 14.91
C ASP A 48 3.37 26.20 14.07
N ALA A 49 3.27 25.14 13.26
CA ALA A 49 2.07 24.74 12.54
C ALA A 49 1.11 23.86 13.37
N ASP A 50 1.56 23.28 14.48
CA ASP A 50 0.75 22.41 15.33
C ASP A 50 -0.13 23.24 16.27
N THR A 51 -1.44 23.20 16.04
CA THR A 51 -2.44 23.92 16.83
C THR A 51 -2.43 23.48 18.31
N ALA A 52 -2.23 22.20 18.60
CA ALA A 52 -2.19 21.68 19.96
C ALA A 52 -0.96 22.23 20.70
N TYR A 53 0.21 22.20 20.04
CA TYR A 53 1.42 22.81 20.62
C TYR A 53 1.25 24.31 20.89
N GLN A 54 0.65 25.06 19.96
CA GLN A 54 0.42 26.51 20.15
C GLN A 54 -0.52 26.80 21.36
N GLN A 55 -1.53 25.97 21.57
CA GLN A 55 -2.39 26.09 22.76
C GLN A 55 -1.60 25.81 24.05
N TYR A 56 -0.82 24.73 24.10
CA TYR A 56 0.05 24.44 25.25
C TYR A 56 1.08 25.53 25.48
N LYS A 57 1.75 26.02 24.45
CA LYS A 57 2.74 27.11 24.51
C LYS A 57 2.14 28.36 25.14
N SER A 58 0.92 28.73 24.73
CA SER A 58 0.18 29.87 25.32
C SER A 58 -0.14 29.64 26.80
N GLN A 59 -0.66 28.46 27.14
CA GLN A 59 -1.04 28.09 28.51
C GLN A 59 0.18 28.06 29.43
N TYR A 60 1.24 27.35 29.03
CA TYR A 60 2.46 27.22 29.84
C TYR A 60 3.20 28.56 29.98
N THR A 61 3.21 29.40 28.95
CA THR A 61 3.82 30.75 29.05
C THR A 61 3.07 31.61 30.09
N ARG A 62 1.74 31.53 30.11
CA ARG A 62 0.91 32.23 31.11
C ARG A 62 1.16 31.68 32.50
N SER A 63 1.17 30.36 32.65
CA SER A 63 1.40 29.67 33.93
C SER A 63 2.83 29.96 34.44
N ALA A 64 3.86 30.00 33.59
CA ALA A 64 5.20 30.31 33.96
C ALA A 64 5.35 31.76 34.50
N LYS A 65 4.66 32.71 33.85
CA LYS A 65 4.64 34.11 34.36
C LYS A 65 3.98 34.22 35.73
N LEU A 66 2.84 33.52 35.93
CA LEU A 66 2.14 33.48 37.22
C LEU A 66 2.99 32.78 38.30
N ALA A 67 3.64 31.65 37.94
CA ALA A 67 4.51 30.94 38.88
C ALA A 67 5.69 31.80 39.34
N ASN A 68 6.31 32.56 38.41
CA ASN A 68 7.37 33.52 38.70
C ASN A 68 6.87 34.61 39.68
N GLN A 69 5.73 35.25 39.36
CA GLN A 69 5.15 36.30 40.20
C GLN A 69 4.77 35.80 41.62
N ASN A 70 4.14 34.62 41.71
CA ASN A 70 3.79 34.01 42.96
C ASN A 70 5.01 33.63 43.80
N ALA A 71 6.06 33.09 43.19
CA ALA A 71 7.28 32.74 43.91
C ALA A 71 7.99 33.99 44.45
N GLN A 72 8.06 35.10 43.67
CA GLN A 72 8.59 36.36 44.12
C GLN A 72 7.73 36.97 45.25
N ALA A 73 6.41 36.97 45.11
CA ALA A 73 5.49 37.49 46.13
C ALA A 73 5.62 36.74 47.48
N ASN A 74 5.69 35.39 47.39
CA ASN A 74 5.86 34.54 48.58
C ASN A 74 7.23 34.80 49.25
N ALA A 75 8.29 34.96 48.48
CA ALA A 75 9.59 35.30 49.02
C ALA A 75 9.63 36.70 49.64
N ALA A 76 8.98 37.70 49.05
CA ALA A 76 8.86 39.05 49.61
C ALA A 76 8.04 39.06 50.91
N ALA A 77 6.97 38.28 50.98
CA ALA A 77 6.17 38.16 52.20
C ALA A 77 6.98 37.60 53.39
N GLN A 78 7.91 36.67 53.13
CA GLN A 78 8.79 36.10 54.14
C GLN A 78 9.90 37.07 54.62
N THR A 79 10.25 38.06 53.77
CA THR A 79 11.32 39.06 54.07
C THR A 79 10.79 40.43 54.44
N GLY A 80 9.53 40.52 54.88
CA GLY A 80 8.92 41.79 55.34
C GLY A 80 8.54 42.74 54.20
N GLY A 81 8.28 42.20 52.98
CA GLY A 81 7.78 42.95 51.81
C GLY A 81 8.89 43.47 50.89
N TYR A 82 10.15 43.17 51.18
CA TYR A 82 11.29 43.61 50.35
C TYR A 82 11.60 42.59 49.23
N SER A 83 11.88 43.12 48.02
CA SER A 83 12.42 42.27 46.95
C SER A 83 13.86 41.82 47.31
N SER A 84 14.13 40.52 47.16
CA SER A 84 15.43 39.94 47.47
C SER A 84 15.97 39.15 46.30
N SER A 85 17.29 38.98 46.26
CA SER A 85 17.95 38.09 45.25
C SER A 85 17.41 36.67 45.36
N TYR A 86 17.03 36.21 46.54
CA TYR A 86 16.34 34.91 46.75
C TYR A 86 14.98 34.85 46.06
N GLY A 87 14.15 35.90 46.17
CA GLY A 87 12.85 35.98 45.51
C GLY A 87 13.01 35.96 43.97
N THR A 88 13.97 36.67 43.44
CA THR A 88 14.29 36.68 42.01
C THR A 88 14.72 35.28 41.54
N GLN A 89 15.59 34.59 42.29
CA GLN A 89 16.04 33.25 41.98
C GLN A 89 14.91 32.24 42.07
N ALA A 90 14.05 32.31 43.08
CA ALA A 90 12.87 31.44 43.24
C ALA A 90 11.90 31.62 42.07
N GLY A 91 11.66 32.87 41.66
CA GLY A 91 10.82 33.17 40.48
C GLY A 91 11.38 32.62 39.18
N GLN A 92 12.70 32.79 38.96
CA GLN A 92 13.37 32.22 37.77
C GLN A 92 13.30 30.71 37.75
N ASN A 93 13.53 30.04 38.88
CA ASN A 93 13.40 28.57 38.98
C ASN A 93 11.99 28.11 38.67
N ALA A 94 10.97 28.75 39.21
CA ALA A 94 9.58 28.44 38.93
C ALA A 94 9.22 28.61 37.44
N TYR A 95 9.70 29.67 36.82
CA TYR A 95 9.54 29.92 35.40
C TYR A 95 10.20 28.81 34.54
N THR A 96 11.46 28.50 34.86
CA THR A 96 12.25 27.48 34.13
C THR A 96 11.61 26.09 34.26
N THR A 97 11.17 25.69 35.45
CA THR A 97 10.49 24.43 35.69
C THR A 97 9.21 24.31 34.83
N THR A 98 8.40 25.39 34.80
CA THR A 98 7.18 25.40 33.97
C THR A 98 7.51 25.32 32.49
N LYS A 99 8.60 25.97 32.04
CA LYS A 99 9.04 25.89 30.65
C LYS A 99 9.49 24.46 30.26
N HIS A 100 10.23 23.78 31.14
CA HIS A 100 10.59 22.38 30.91
C HIS A 100 9.39 21.46 30.72
N ASN A 101 8.26 21.74 31.39
CA ASN A 101 7.04 20.99 31.15
C ASN A 101 6.50 21.19 29.73
N LEU A 102 6.65 22.37 29.14
CA LEU A 102 6.31 22.61 27.74
C LEU A 102 7.20 21.81 26.79
N ASP A 103 8.51 21.71 27.09
CA ASP A 103 9.44 20.90 26.27
C ASP A 103 9.03 19.41 26.29
N ASN A 104 8.57 18.90 27.43
CA ASN A 104 8.05 17.53 27.52
C ASN A 104 6.78 17.34 26.68
N VAL A 105 5.88 18.33 26.65
CA VAL A 105 4.68 18.30 25.80
C VAL A 105 5.09 18.31 24.31
N LEU A 106 6.07 19.15 23.94
CA LEU A 106 6.59 19.18 22.57
C LEU A 106 7.11 17.81 22.12
N ASN A 107 7.92 17.16 22.95
CA ASN A 107 8.44 15.83 22.67
C ASN A 107 7.31 14.81 22.51
N SER A 108 6.30 14.86 23.39
CA SER A 108 5.15 13.96 23.32
C SER A 108 4.33 14.14 22.03
N LEU A 109 4.07 15.40 21.63
CA LEU A 109 3.35 15.69 20.38
C LEU A 109 4.14 15.27 19.15
N GLN A 110 5.45 15.48 19.16
CA GLN A 110 6.34 15.03 18.08
C GLN A 110 6.34 13.51 17.97
N ASP A 111 6.42 12.78 19.09
CA ASP A 111 6.40 11.31 19.11
C ASP A 111 5.05 10.77 18.64
N GLN A 112 3.95 11.39 19.06
CA GLN A 112 2.62 11.05 18.57
C GLN A 112 2.51 11.24 17.05
N SER A 113 2.91 12.41 16.54
CA SER A 113 2.87 12.72 15.12
C SER A 113 3.75 11.75 14.31
N ARG A 114 4.94 11.41 14.83
CA ARG A 114 5.81 10.40 14.23
C ARG A 114 5.17 9.02 14.18
N SER A 115 4.50 8.63 15.26
CA SER A 115 3.79 7.36 15.36
C SER A 115 2.65 7.28 14.34
N GLU A 116 1.86 8.34 14.20
CA GLU A 116 0.78 8.44 13.20
C GLU A 116 1.32 8.38 11.77
N TYR A 117 2.41 9.09 11.48
CA TYR A 117 3.08 9.02 10.18
C TYR A 117 3.57 7.59 9.86
N THR A 118 4.24 6.96 10.82
CA THR A 118 4.76 5.59 10.66
C THR A 118 3.63 4.59 10.47
N ALA A 119 2.56 4.68 11.27
CA ALA A 119 1.39 3.83 11.15
C ALA A 119 0.72 3.95 9.77
N LYS A 120 0.57 5.18 9.26
CA LYS A 120 0.03 5.44 7.92
C LYS A 120 0.91 4.82 6.83
N ARG A 121 2.23 5.02 6.91
CA ARG A 121 3.18 4.45 5.95
C ARG A 121 3.16 2.93 5.95
N THR A 122 3.28 2.31 7.13
CA THR A 122 3.24 0.86 7.28
C THR A 122 1.90 0.27 6.82
N GLY A 123 0.79 0.97 7.06
CA GLY A 123 -0.53 0.60 6.56
C GLY A 123 -0.59 0.57 5.03
N LEU A 124 -0.01 1.56 4.36
CA LEU A 124 0.08 1.60 2.89
C LEU A 124 1.00 0.50 2.34
N GLU A 125 2.16 0.28 2.95
CA GLU A 125 3.10 -0.78 2.57
C GLU A 125 2.47 -2.18 2.72
N SER A 126 1.75 -2.42 3.81
CA SER A 126 1.01 -3.67 4.03
C SER A 126 -0.10 -3.86 3.00
N ARG A 127 -0.83 -2.79 2.67
CA ARG A 127 -1.87 -2.82 1.64
C ARG A 127 -1.28 -3.11 0.26
N LEU A 128 -0.14 -2.49 -0.07
CA LEU A 128 0.58 -2.74 -1.32
C LEU A 128 0.98 -4.21 -1.44
N SER A 129 1.62 -4.76 -0.42
CA SER A 129 2.00 -6.18 -0.37
C SER A 129 0.79 -7.11 -0.51
N GLY A 130 -0.32 -6.81 0.17
CA GLY A 130 -1.57 -7.58 0.05
C GLY A 130 -2.13 -7.57 -1.37
N LEU A 131 -2.13 -6.41 -2.05
CA LEU A 131 -2.59 -6.26 -3.42
C LEU A 131 -1.69 -7.00 -4.41
N GLN A 132 -0.37 -6.93 -4.24
CA GLN A 132 0.60 -7.66 -5.08
C GLN A 132 0.43 -9.17 -4.94
N ASN A 133 0.25 -9.67 -3.72
CA ASN A 133 -0.01 -11.09 -3.48
C ASN A 133 -1.33 -11.55 -4.10
N ALA A 134 -2.38 -10.74 -3.99
CA ALA A 134 -3.67 -11.03 -4.59
C ALA A 134 -3.59 -11.06 -6.14
N GLU A 135 -2.87 -10.12 -6.74
CA GLU A 135 -2.61 -10.12 -8.18
C GLU A 135 -1.84 -11.35 -8.63
N GLN A 136 -0.80 -11.73 -7.89
CA GLN A 136 -0.02 -12.92 -8.21
C GLN A 136 -0.88 -14.19 -8.17
N GLN A 137 -1.75 -14.33 -7.16
CA GLN A 137 -2.69 -15.46 -7.07
C GLN A 137 -3.69 -15.47 -8.23
N ASP A 138 -4.26 -14.32 -8.56
CA ASP A 138 -5.21 -14.16 -9.65
C ASP A 138 -4.57 -14.53 -11.01
N TYR A 139 -3.35 -14.06 -11.24
CA TYR A 139 -2.58 -14.42 -12.42
C TYR A 139 -2.24 -15.92 -12.47
N GLN A 140 -1.87 -16.53 -11.34
CA GLN A 140 -1.61 -17.97 -11.28
C GLN A 140 -2.88 -18.80 -11.58
N ASN A 141 -4.04 -18.34 -11.12
CA ASN A 141 -5.32 -18.98 -11.45
C ASN A 141 -5.61 -18.88 -12.94
N TYR A 142 -5.42 -17.70 -13.52
CA TYR A 142 -5.55 -17.54 -14.98
C TYR A 142 -4.60 -18.47 -15.75
N GLN A 143 -3.34 -18.61 -15.32
CA GLN A 143 -2.39 -19.54 -15.93
C GLN A 143 -2.87 -21.01 -15.85
N LYS A 144 -3.45 -21.42 -14.72
CA LYS A 144 -3.99 -22.75 -14.55
C LYS A 144 -5.21 -22.98 -15.47
N ASP A 145 -6.10 -22.01 -15.55
CA ASP A 145 -7.27 -22.10 -16.42
C ASP A 145 -6.87 -22.17 -17.89
N MET A 146 -5.86 -21.38 -18.29
CA MET A 146 -5.30 -21.41 -19.64
C MET A 146 -4.63 -22.77 -19.93
N ALA A 147 -3.85 -23.31 -18.98
CA ALA A 147 -3.21 -24.61 -19.12
C ALA A 147 -4.26 -25.75 -19.27
N ASN A 148 -5.27 -25.74 -18.42
CA ASN A 148 -6.38 -26.69 -18.49
C ASN A 148 -7.13 -26.60 -19.82
N TRP A 149 -7.33 -25.39 -20.33
CA TRP A 149 -7.94 -25.17 -21.62
C TRP A 149 -7.04 -25.71 -22.76
N MET A 150 -5.74 -25.47 -22.71
CA MET A 150 -4.79 -25.99 -23.69
C MET A 150 -4.74 -27.52 -23.69
N ASP A 151 -4.72 -28.15 -22.52
CA ASP A 151 -4.75 -29.61 -22.41
C ASP A 151 -6.04 -30.17 -22.99
N GLY A 152 -7.16 -29.53 -22.71
CA GLY A 152 -8.45 -29.91 -23.28
C GLY A 152 -8.53 -29.69 -24.79
N LEU A 153 -7.88 -28.64 -25.31
CA LEU A 153 -7.78 -28.39 -26.75
C LEU A 153 -6.93 -29.49 -27.44
N GLN A 154 -5.77 -29.80 -26.85
CA GLN A 154 -4.87 -30.85 -27.37
C GLN A 154 -5.55 -32.22 -27.38
N TYR A 155 -6.32 -32.55 -26.35
CA TYR A 155 -7.08 -33.79 -26.31
C TYR A 155 -8.08 -33.88 -27.50
N ARG A 156 -8.87 -32.82 -27.72
CA ARG A 156 -9.84 -32.76 -28.82
C ARG A 156 -9.21 -32.76 -30.20
N GLN A 157 -8.06 -32.11 -30.32
CA GLN A 157 -7.26 -32.12 -31.53
C GLN A 157 -6.78 -33.55 -31.86
N ASN A 158 -6.26 -34.27 -30.86
CA ASN A 158 -5.86 -35.67 -31.05
C ASN A 158 -7.03 -36.56 -31.46
N GLU A 159 -8.23 -36.36 -30.90
CA GLU A 159 -9.44 -37.10 -31.30
C GLU A 159 -9.88 -36.75 -32.74
N TYR A 160 -9.79 -35.49 -33.15
CA TYR A 160 -10.03 -35.06 -34.51
C TYR A 160 -9.02 -35.69 -35.49
N ASP A 161 -7.73 -35.67 -35.16
CA ASP A 161 -6.66 -36.25 -36.00
C ASP A 161 -6.85 -37.77 -36.16
N LYS A 162 -7.24 -38.50 -35.11
CA LYS A 162 -7.59 -39.90 -35.18
C LYS A 162 -8.80 -40.15 -36.11
N ALA A 163 -9.84 -39.35 -35.99
CA ALA A 163 -11.03 -39.46 -36.83
C ALA A 163 -10.75 -39.09 -38.29
N SER A 164 -9.80 -38.15 -38.51
CA SER A 164 -9.35 -37.70 -39.83
C SER A 164 -8.44 -38.70 -40.53
N SER A 165 -7.54 -39.36 -39.80
CA SER A 165 -6.64 -40.38 -40.35
C SER A 165 -7.39 -41.61 -40.85
N GLU A 166 -8.57 -41.88 -40.29
CA GLU A 166 -9.49 -42.92 -40.78
C GLU A 166 -10.18 -42.50 -42.09
N SER A 167 -10.17 -41.21 -42.50
CA SER A 167 -10.92 -40.70 -43.64
C SER A 167 -10.14 -39.91 -44.71
N SER A 168 -8.80 -39.89 -44.72
CA SER A 168 -7.92 -39.27 -45.71
C SER A 168 -7.14 -38.01 -45.39
N GLN A 169 -5.91 -38.00 -45.91
CA GLN A 169 -4.73 -37.18 -45.74
C GLN A 169 -4.76 -35.65 -46.08
N ARG A 170 -5.72 -34.86 -45.66
CA ARG A 170 -5.76 -33.47 -46.17
C ARG A 170 -5.83 -32.28 -45.21
N THR A 171 -5.51 -32.37 -43.94
CA THR A 171 -5.81 -31.20 -43.06
C THR A 171 -4.74 -30.75 -42.08
N SER A 172 -3.46 -30.92 -42.34
CA SER A 172 -2.35 -30.54 -41.40
C SER A 172 -1.91 -29.07 -41.44
N ARG A 173 -2.41 -28.24 -42.35
CA ARG A 173 -1.92 -26.84 -42.49
C ARG A 173 -2.62 -25.80 -41.61
N TRP A 174 -3.85 -26.03 -41.22
CA TRP A 174 -4.63 -25.04 -40.46
C TRP A 174 -4.26 -25.02 -38.95
N LEU A 175 -3.92 -26.18 -38.39
CA LEU A 175 -3.66 -26.38 -36.96
C LEU A 175 -2.36 -25.74 -36.46
N ASN A 176 -1.34 -25.65 -37.32
CA ASN A 176 -0.06 -25.03 -36.96
C ASN A 176 -0.16 -23.50 -36.74
N GLY A 177 -1.16 -22.84 -37.32
CA GLY A 177 -1.37 -21.40 -37.15
C GLY A 177 -1.90 -21.00 -35.76
N ILE A 178 -2.75 -21.86 -35.13
CA ILE A 178 -3.34 -21.56 -33.83
C ILE A 178 -2.34 -21.80 -32.71
N LEU A 179 -1.55 -22.85 -32.75
CA LEU A 179 -0.52 -23.16 -31.75
C LEU A 179 0.56 -22.06 -31.65
N SER A 180 0.96 -21.50 -32.81
CA SER A 180 1.93 -20.40 -32.83
C SER A 180 1.40 -19.10 -32.23
N ALA A 181 0.10 -18.80 -32.38
CA ALA A 181 -0.50 -17.59 -31.80
C ALA A 181 -0.64 -17.69 -30.27
N VAL A 182 -0.90 -18.89 -29.72
CA VAL A 182 -1.00 -19.11 -28.26
C VAL A 182 0.37 -19.10 -27.59
N GLN A 183 1.41 -19.66 -28.25
CA GLN A 183 2.79 -19.60 -27.73
C GLN A 183 3.37 -18.18 -27.71
N LEU A 184 3.02 -17.32 -28.67
CA LEU A 184 3.42 -15.91 -28.69
C LEU A 184 2.78 -15.12 -27.53
N ALA A 185 1.53 -15.37 -27.19
CA ALA A 185 0.87 -14.69 -26.05
C ALA A 185 1.51 -15.06 -24.70
N ALA A 186 2.01 -16.30 -24.54
CA ALA A 186 2.68 -16.74 -23.31
C ALA A 186 4.10 -16.17 -23.13
N GLN A 187 4.73 -15.70 -24.21
CA GLN A 187 6.12 -15.17 -24.18
C GLN A 187 6.19 -13.65 -23.94
N ILE A 188 5.09 -12.90 -24.10
CA ILE A 188 5.09 -11.43 -23.98
C ILE A 188 4.91 -10.95 -22.52
N LEU A 189 4.44 -11.80 -21.62
CA LEU A 189 4.07 -11.44 -20.24
C LEU A 189 5.19 -11.32 -19.20
N PRO A 190 6.39 -11.94 -19.33
CA PRO A 190 7.45 -11.77 -18.31
C PRO A 190 8.12 -10.39 -18.29
N PHE A 191 7.89 -9.51 -19.28
CA PHE A 191 8.58 -8.21 -19.39
C PHE A 191 7.93 -7.08 -18.58
N PHE A 192 6.82 -7.31 -17.87
CA PHE A 192 6.13 -6.28 -17.09
C PHE A 192 6.41 -6.31 -15.58
N PHE A 193 7.31 -7.20 -15.12
CA PHE A 193 7.64 -7.38 -13.69
C PHE A 193 9.12 -7.08 -13.36
N VAL A 194 9.72 -6.08 -14.00
CA VAL A 194 11.02 -5.53 -13.57
C VAL A 194 10.86 -4.08 -13.18
#